data_4624e72a448afc5844296fccf3bd2caf
#
_entry.id   4624e72a448afc5844296fccf3bd2caf
#
_cell.length_a   1.000
_cell.length_b   1.000
_cell.length_c   1.000
_cell.angle_alpha   90.00
_cell.angle_beta   90.00
_cell.angle_gamma   90.00
#
_symmetry.space_group_name_H-M   'P 1'
#
loop_
_entity.id
_entity.type
_entity.pdbx_description
1 polymer ?
#
loop_
_entity_poly.entity_id
_entity_poly.type
_entity_poly.pdbx_seq_one_letter_code
_entity_poly.pdbx_strand_id
1 'polypeptide(L)'
;PKTKETKGIIGREILAKAKPDLRVINVARGGIVDEAALAEAVASGQIAGAALDVFDVEPCTDSPLFALDNIVVTPHLGASTREAQDKAGDTIADMVKLALAGDFVPFAVNVSAAEANETLRPYLPLAERLGGLFASLVGQLPKQLEITAEGEIGQYDNRILTLSVLKGFFGSMSDEPVSYVNAPQMAKNAGLEIRETSSRDSRNFVNLIT
;
A
#
# COMPACT_ATOMS: atom_id res chain seq x y z
N PRO A 1 4.84 -8.51 -1.98
CA PRO A 1 4.26 -8.81 -0.67
C PRO A 1 3.70 -10.23 -0.63
N LYS A 2 3.58 -10.82 0.57
CA LYS A 2 2.90 -12.09 0.78
C LYS A 2 1.38 -11.83 0.86
N THR A 3 0.63 -12.33 -0.10
CA THR A 3 -0.84 -12.24 -0.16
C THR A 3 -1.44 -13.65 -0.31
N LYS A 4 -2.74 -13.76 -0.35
CA LYS A 4 -3.39 -15.06 -0.63
C LYS A 4 -3.04 -15.59 -2.02
N GLU A 5 -2.87 -14.70 -2.99
CA GLU A 5 -2.56 -15.01 -4.38
C GLU A 5 -1.07 -15.34 -4.58
N THR A 6 -0.17 -14.76 -3.77
CA THR A 6 1.29 -14.95 -3.92
C THR A 6 1.84 -16.04 -3.01
N LYS A 7 1.06 -16.53 -2.03
CA LYS A 7 1.48 -17.62 -1.16
C LYS A 7 1.65 -18.91 -1.96
N GLY A 8 2.87 -19.49 -1.93
CA GLY A 8 3.22 -20.71 -2.64
C GLY A 8 3.20 -20.59 -4.17
N ILE A 9 3.24 -19.36 -4.70
CA ILE A 9 3.20 -19.14 -6.15
C ILE A 9 4.36 -19.85 -6.87
N ILE A 10 5.51 -19.93 -6.24
CA ILE A 10 6.64 -20.74 -6.71
C ILE A 10 6.56 -22.10 -5.98
N GLY A 11 5.67 -22.93 -6.46
CA GLY A 11 5.43 -24.26 -5.93
C GLY A 11 5.86 -25.36 -6.88
N ARG A 12 5.49 -26.59 -6.52
CA ARG A 12 5.86 -27.83 -7.23
C ARG A 12 5.59 -27.78 -8.74
N GLU A 13 4.42 -27.25 -9.17
CA GLU A 13 4.06 -27.21 -10.58
C GLU A 13 4.96 -26.29 -11.43
N ILE A 14 5.38 -25.17 -10.85
CA ILE A 14 6.27 -24.21 -11.51
C ILE A 14 7.69 -24.77 -11.54
N LEU A 15 8.16 -25.30 -10.41
CA LEU A 15 9.48 -25.89 -10.31
C LEU A 15 9.66 -27.08 -11.25
N ALA A 16 8.63 -27.91 -11.45
CA ALA A 16 8.65 -29.02 -12.38
C ALA A 16 8.84 -28.63 -13.86
N LYS A 17 8.46 -27.39 -14.21
CA LYS A 17 8.61 -26.83 -15.58
C LYS A 17 9.91 -26.02 -15.74
N ALA A 18 10.67 -25.87 -14.65
CA ALA A 18 11.89 -25.07 -14.64
C ALA A 18 13.01 -25.73 -15.45
N LYS A 19 13.91 -24.88 -15.97
CA LYS A 19 15.13 -25.37 -16.60
C LYS A 19 16.09 -25.94 -15.54
N PRO A 20 16.87 -26.99 -15.87
CA PRO A 20 17.76 -27.60 -14.90
C PRO A 20 18.86 -26.67 -14.33
N ASP A 21 19.21 -25.62 -15.04
CA ASP A 21 20.21 -24.61 -14.61
C ASP A 21 19.58 -23.47 -13.79
N LEU A 22 18.25 -23.48 -13.55
CA LEU A 22 17.58 -22.47 -12.74
C LEU A 22 18.15 -22.42 -11.32
N ARG A 23 18.30 -21.20 -10.82
CA ARG A 23 18.52 -20.91 -9.40
C ARG A 23 17.42 -19.98 -8.90
N VAL A 24 16.78 -20.34 -7.80
CA VAL A 24 15.72 -19.56 -7.17
C VAL A 24 16.34 -18.70 -6.06
N ILE A 25 16.11 -17.39 -6.12
CA ILE A 25 16.55 -16.45 -5.08
C ILE A 25 15.32 -15.79 -4.46
N ASN A 26 15.12 -15.96 -3.14
CA ASN A 26 14.03 -15.33 -2.41
C ASN A 26 14.58 -14.43 -1.29
N VAL A 27 14.56 -13.13 -1.54
CA VAL A 27 14.86 -12.06 -0.57
C VAL A 27 13.65 -11.15 -0.35
N ALA A 28 12.46 -11.62 -0.71
CA ALA A 28 11.20 -10.86 -0.62
C ALA A 28 10.44 -11.15 0.67
N ARG A 29 9.72 -12.27 0.73
CA ARG A 29 9.00 -12.75 1.91
C ARG A 29 8.94 -14.26 1.93
N GLY A 30 9.00 -14.84 3.13
CA GLY A 30 8.75 -16.27 3.34
C GLY A 30 7.35 -16.70 2.94
N GLY A 31 7.21 -17.93 2.50
CA GLY A 31 5.96 -18.51 2.02
C GLY A 31 5.53 -18.11 0.61
N ILE A 32 6.30 -17.27 -0.10
CA ILE A 32 6.11 -17.03 -1.56
C ILE A 32 6.61 -18.24 -2.34
N VAL A 33 7.74 -18.81 -1.93
CA VAL A 33 8.28 -20.07 -2.41
C VAL A 33 7.80 -21.17 -1.46
N ASP A 34 7.31 -22.27 -2.02
CA ASP A 34 7.03 -23.49 -1.25
C ASP A 34 8.37 -24.15 -0.91
N GLU A 35 8.78 -24.05 0.34
CA GLU A 35 10.10 -24.51 0.82
C GLU A 35 10.27 -26.03 0.70
N ALA A 36 9.19 -26.80 0.92
CA ALA A 36 9.22 -28.24 0.76
C ALA A 36 9.41 -28.64 -0.72
N ALA A 37 8.63 -28.02 -1.61
CA ALA A 37 8.75 -28.26 -3.04
C ALA A 37 10.13 -27.80 -3.58
N LEU A 38 10.67 -26.70 -3.05
CA LEU A 38 12.00 -26.22 -3.39
C LEU A 38 13.08 -27.22 -2.97
N ALA A 39 13.01 -27.71 -1.73
CA ALA A 39 13.96 -28.71 -1.21
C ALA A 39 13.97 -29.98 -2.08
N GLU A 40 12.80 -30.51 -2.44
CA GLU A 40 12.67 -31.67 -3.33
C GLU A 40 13.25 -31.39 -4.71
N ALA A 41 12.96 -30.22 -5.31
CA ALA A 41 13.45 -29.87 -6.63
C ALA A 41 14.97 -29.72 -6.69
N VAL A 42 15.61 -29.18 -5.63
CA VAL A 42 17.07 -29.09 -5.53
C VAL A 42 17.70 -30.47 -5.25
N ALA A 43 17.11 -31.23 -4.30
CA ALA A 43 17.62 -32.56 -3.94
C ALA A 43 17.57 -33.56 -5.12
N SER A 44 16.57 -33.48 -5.98
CA SER A 44 16.43 -34.30 -7.18
C SER A 44 17.28 -33.82 -8.36
N GLY A 45 17.90 -32.64 -8.29
CA GLY A 45 18.61 -32.03 -9.43
C GLY A 45 17.67 -31.44 -10.49
N GLN A 46 16.36 -31.29 -10.20
CA GLN A 46 15.41 -30.65 -11.10
C GLN A 46 15.78 -29.20 -11.37
N ILE A 47 16.36 -28.50 -10.38
CA ILE A 47 16.94 -27.17 -10.52
C ILE A 47 18.35 -27.15 -9.88
N ALA A 48 19.17 -26.20 -10.29
CA ALA A 48 20.58 -26.14 -9.91
C ALA A 48 20.81 -25.73 -8.45
N GLY A 49 19.90 -24.97 -7.83
CA GLY A 49 20.07 -24.53 -6.45
C GLY A 49 19.16 -23.37 -6.08
N ALA A 50 19.34 -22.85 -4.87
CA ALA A 50 18.58 -21.71 -4.39
C ALA A 50 19.35 -20.85 -3.38
N ALA A 51 18.86 -19.61 -3.15
CA ALA A 51 19.27 -18.76 -2.03
C ALA A 51 18.05 -18.15 -1.36
N LEU A 52 17.95 -18.26 -0.04
CA LEU A 52 16.85 -17.75 0.74
C LEU A 52 17.34 -16.88 1.90
N ASP A 53 16.82 -15.66 1.96
CA ASP A 53 16.99 -14.76 3.11
C ASP A 53 15.76 -14.75 4.02
N VAL A 54 14.65 -15.33 3.55
CA VAL A 54 13.34 -15.29 4.22
C VAL A 54 12.67 -16.66 4.21
N PHE A 55 11.93 -16.97 5.30
CA PHE A 55 11.26 -18.25 5.53
C PHE A 55 9.80 -18.07 5.92
N ASP A 56 8.95 -19.08 5.71
CA ASP A 56 7.52 -19.00 6.05
C ASP A 56 7.31 -18.84 7.57
N VAL A 57 8.18 -19.46 8.35
CA VAL A 57 8.25 -19.32 9.82
C VAL A 57 9.64 -18.77 10.20
N GLU A 58 9.68 -17.63 10.85
CA GLU A 58 10.91 -16.97 11.32
C GLU A 58 10.86 -16.72 12.84
N PRO A 59 11.96 -16.94 13.57
CA PRO A 59 13.26 -17.44 13.11
C PRO A 59 13.18 -18.91 12.69
N CYS A 60 13.78 -19.23 11.53
CA CYS A 60 13.86 -20.59 11.02
C CYS A 60 15.12 -21.27 11.57
N THR A 61 14.95 -22.22 12.50
CA THR A 61 16.06 -22.94 13.13
C THR A 61 16.18 -24.38 12.63
N ASP A 62 15.16 -24.89 11.93
CA ASP A 62 15.14 -26.22 11.34
C ASP A 62 14.43 -26.20 9.99
N SER A 63 15.12 -26.66 8.93
CA SER A 63 14.57 -26.72 7.58
C SER A 63 15.31 -27.80 6.77
N PRO A 64 14.61 -28.58 5.92
CA PRO A 64 15.24 -29.51 5.01
C PRO A 64 16.18 -28.82 4.01
N LEU A 65 16.03 -27.53 3.81
CA LEU A 65 16.91 -26.72 2.94
C LEU A 65 18.34 -26.62 3.48
N PHE A 66 18.52 -26.69 4.80
CA PHE A 66 19.84 -26.54 5.44
C PHE A 66 20.79 -27.72 5.18
N ALA A 67 20.24 -28.86 4.79
CA ALA A 67 21.04 -30.07 4.48
C ALA A 67 21.49 -30.15 3.03
N LEU A 68 21.18 -29.15 2.19
CA LEU A 68 21.42 -29.16 0.76
C LEU A 68 22.61 -28.25 0.39
N ASP A 69 23.68 -28.80 -0.16
CA ASP A 69 24.91 -28.06 -0.49
C ASP A 69 24.71 -26.97 -1.56
N ASN A 70 23.67 -27.11 -2.37
CA ASN A 70 23.32 -26.17 -3.44
C ASN A 70 22.35 -25.05 -2.98
N ILE A 71 22.16 -24.90 -1.67
CA ILE A 71 21.32 -23.86 -1.09
C ILE A 71 22.14 -22.97 -0.17
N VAL A 72 22.00 -21.66 -0.35
CA VAL A 72 22.54 -20.63 0.55
C VAL A 72 21.40 -20.01 1.32
N VAL A 73 21.57 -19.89 2.64
CA VAL A 73 20.56 -19.29 3.53
C VAL A 73 21.17 -18.18 4.37
N THR A 74 20.38 -17.14 4.63
CA THR A 74 20.73 -16.04 5.53
C THR A 74 19.55 -15.75 6.46
N PRO A 75 19.77 -15.24 7.67
CA PRO A 75 18.70 -15.05 8.67
C PRO A 75 18.00 -13.68 8.53
N HIS A 76 17.39 -13.42 7.37
CA HIS A 76 16.62 -12.22 7.05
C HIS A 76 17.47 -10.94 7.17
N LEU A 77 18.55 -10.86 6.44
CA LEU A 77 19.54 -9.77 6.48
C LEU A 77 19.35 -8.72 5.38
N GLY A 78 18.41 -8.86 4.47
CA GLY A 78 18.25 -8.00 3.29
C GLY A 78 18.13 -6.50 3.59
N ALA A 79 17.57 -6.13 4.74
CA ALA A 79 17.48 -4.75 5.22
C ALA A 79 18.47 -4.42 6.35
N SER A 80 19.41 -5.29 6.67
CA SER A 80 20.36 -5.14 7.78
C SER A 80 21.70 -4.52 7.35
N THR A 81 21.79 -4.02 6.12
CA THR A 81 22.96 -3.24 5.70
C THR A 81 22.85 -1.80 6.24
N ARG A 82 24.00 -1.15 6.41
CA ARG A 82 24.05 0.24 6.89
C ARG A 82 23.29 1.18 5.96
N GLU A 83 23.47 1.02 4.67
CA GLU A 83 22.81 1.82 3.64
C GLU A 83 21.28 1.65 3.67
N ALA A 84 20.79 0.44 3.90
CA ALA A 84 19.36 0.17 4.01
C ALA A 84 18.75 0.83 5.27
N GLN A 85 19.48 0.76 6.38
CA GLN A 85 19.05 1.38 7.64
C GLN A 85 19.07 2.91 7.56
N ASP A 86 20.13 3.51 7.01
CA ASP A 86 20.22 4.95 6.80
C ASP A 86 19.07 5.44 5.91
N LYS A 87 18.84 4.76 4.77
CA LYS A 87 17.73 5.09 3.86
C LYS A 87 16.36 4.96 4.52
N ALA A 88 16.15 3.92 5.33
CA ALA A 88 14.89 3.76 6.07
C ALA A 88 14.70 4.88 7.09
N GLY A 89 15.77 5.26 7.82
CA GLY A 89 15.77 6.36 8.77
C GLY A 89 15.39 7.70 8.13
N ASP A 90 16.05 8.05 7.03
CA ASP A 90 15.75 9.28 6.28
C ASP A 90 14.32 9.29 5.75
N THR A 91 13.89 8.17 5.17
CA THR A 91 12.51 8.04 4.66
C THR A 91 11.48 8.23 5.77
N ILE A 92 11.66 7.60 6.92
CA ILE A 92 10.73 7.73 8.06
C ILE A 92 10.74 9.15 8.60
N ALA A 93 11.91 9.81 8.69
CA ALA A 93 11.99 11.20 9.15
C ALA A 93 11.18 12.15 8.25
N ASP A 94 11.25 11.96 6.93
CA ASP A 94 10.45 12.74 5.99
C ASP A 94 8.95 12.43 6.11
N MET A 95 8.56 11.17 6.27
CA MET A 95 7.15 10.80 6.48
C MET A 95 6.59 11.39 7.78
N VAL A 96 7.37 11.41 8.87
CA VAL A 96 6.97 12.04 10.14
C VAL A 96 6.80 13.55 9.97
N LYS A 97 7.68 14.23 9.25
CA LYS A 97 7.54 15.66 8.95
C LYS A 97 6.24 15.96 8.21
N LEU A 98 5.92 15.19 7.17
CA LEU A 98 4.65 15.32 6.45
C LEU A 98 3.44 15.09 7.36
N ALA A 99 3.49 14.04 8.19
CA ALA A 99 2.41 13.73 9.13
C ALA A 99 2.17 14.86 10.13
N LEU A 100 3.22 15.44 10.70
CA LEU A 100 3.12 16.54 11.66
C LEU A 100 2.64 17.84 11.00
N ALA A 101 2.94 18.04 9.72
CA ALA A 101 2.41 19.17 8.94
C ALA A 101 0.94 18.97 8.53
N GLY A 102 0.36 17.79 8.77
CA GLY A 102 -0.99 17.43 8.30
C GLY A 102 -1.05 17.17 6.79
N ASP A 103 0.11 16.97 6.16
CA ASP A 103 0.23 16.66 4.75
C ASP A 103 -0.02 15.17 4.45
N PHE A 104 -0.22 14.86 3.17
CA PHE A 104 -0.36 13.48 2.74
C PHE A 104 0.94 12.69 2.92
N VAL A 105 0.85 11.53 3.60
CA VAL A 105 1.97 10.62 3.87
C VAL A 105 1.91 9.41 2.93
N PRO A 106 2.77 9.33 1.89
CA PRO A 106 2.68 8.29 0.84
C PRO A 106 2.80 6.84 1.34
N PHE A 107 3.48 6.63 2.48
CA PHE A 107 3.73 5.29 3.03
C PHE A 107 2.95 5.01 4.32
N ALA A 108 1.90 5.78 4.60
CA ALA A 108 1.04 5.54 5.76
C ALA A 108 0.32 4.19 5.63
N VAL A 109 0.37 3.36 6.67
CA VAL A 109 -0.21 1.99 6.67
C VAL A 109 -1.74 2.02 6.68
N ASN A 110 -2.30 3.08 7.22
CA ASN A 110 -3.74 3.31 7.40
C ASN A 110 -4.36 4.26 6.36
N VAL A 111 -3.56 4.71 5.39
CA VAL A 111 -4.00 5.43 4.20
C VAL A 111 -3.43 4.68 3.01
N SER A 112 -4.28 4.25 2.07
CA SER A 112 -3.81 3.46 0.94
C SER A 112 -2.96 4.32 0.00
N ALA A 113 -1.66 4.00 -0.09
CA ALA A 113 -0.70 4.71 -0.95
C ALA A 113 -0.98 4.50 -2.45
N ALA A 114 -1.70 3.44 -2.81
CA ALA A 114 -2.14 3.21 -4.18
C ALA A 114 -3.06 4.32 -4.71
N GLU A 115 -3.63 5.10 -3.79
CA GLU A 115 -4.59 6.15 -4.08
C GLU A 115 -3.95 7.47 -4.48
N ALA A 116 -2.68 7.72 -4.14
CA ALA A 116 -1.98 8.95 -4.53
C ALA A 116 -1.23 8.81 -5.86
N ASN A 117 -1.96 8.52 -6.92
CA ASN A 117 -1.47 8.62 -8.29
C ASN A 117 -1.00 10.06 -8.58
N GLU A 118 0.05 10.20 -9.39
CA GLU A 118 0.57 11.52 -9.82
C GLU A 118 -0.51 12.40 -10.48
N THR A 119 -1.48 11.78 -11.15
CA THR A 119 -2.62 12.46 -11.77
C THR A 119 -3.58 13.05 -10.72
N LEU A 120 -3.79 12.40 -9.58
CA LEU A 120 -4.72 12.86 -8.53
C LEU A 120 -4.08 13.88 -7.57
N ARG A 121 -2.76 13.80 -7.36
CA ARG A 121 -2.03 14.69 -6.43
C ARG A 121 -2.34 16.17 -6.58
N PRO A 122 -2.34 16.76 -7.79
CA PRO A 122 -2.62 18.18 -7.96
C PRO A 122 -4.03 18.59 -7.51
N TYR A 123 -4.96 17.63 -7.44
CA TYR A 123 -6.36 17.89 -7.07
C TYR A 123 -6.64 17.79 -5.57
N LEU A 124 -5.69 17.25 -4.77
CA LEU A 124 -5.89 17.11 -3.32
C LEU A 124 -6.17 18.45 -2.62
N PRO A 125 -5.38 19.53 -2.88
CA PRO A 125 -5.65 20.84 -2.29
C PRO A 125 -7.00 21.44 -2.73
N LEU A 126 -7.43 21.17 -3.97
CA LEU A 126 -8.72 21.61 -4.46
C LEU A 126 -9.85 20.87 -3.72
N ALA A 127 -9.77 19.55 -3.61
CA ALA A 127 -10.74 18.73 -2.91
C ALA A 127 -10.87 19.14 -1.43
N GLU A 128 -9.75 19.41 -0.76
CA GLU A 128 -9.73 19.92 0.62
C GLU A 128 -10.45 21.26 0.73
N ARG A 129 -10.18 22.21 -0.17
CA ARG A 129 -10.84 23.52 -0.19
C ARG A 129 -12.35 23.41 -0.47
N LEU A 130 -12.75 22.50 -1.36
CA LEU A 130 -14.16 22.23 -1.65
C LEU A 130 -14.89 21.69 -0.40
N GLY A 131 -14.24 20.78 0.35
CA GLY A 131 -14.76 20.29 1.63
C GLY A 131 -14.97 21.41 2.65
N GLY A 132 -13.96 22.29 2.82
CA GLY A 132 -14.06 23.45 3.73
C GLY A 132 -15.12 24.45 3.30
N LEU A 133 -15.21 24.74 2.00
CA LEU A 133 -16.26 25.61 1.44
C LEU A 133 -17.66 25.03 1.71
N PHE A 134 -17.84 23.74 1.43
CA PHE A 134 -19.10 23.06 1.68
C PHE A 134 -19.50 23.12 3.16
N ALA A 135 -18.56 22.86 4.08
CA ALA A 135 -18.80 22.99 5.51
C ALA A 135 -19.28 24.39 5.90
N SER A 136 -18.62 25.42 5.34
CA SER A 136 -18.98 26.83 5.60
C SER A 136 -20.35 27.20 5.06
N LEU A 137 -20.75 26.64 3.92
CA LEU A 137 -22.07 26.92 3.31
C LEU A 137 -23.22 26.22 4.05
N VAL A 138 -23.00 24.98 4.49
CA VAL A 138 -24.03 24.19 5.17
C VAL A 138 -24.16 24.59 6.66
N GLY A 139 -23.07 24.97 7.30
CA GLY A 139 -23.02 25.45 8.69
C GLY A 139 -23.42 24.42 9.75
N GLN A 140 -23.71 23.18 9.36
CA GLN A 140 -24.05 22.07 10.25
C GLN A 140 -23.63 20.73 9.62
N LEU A 141 -23.60 19.66 10.42
CA LEU A 141 -23.29 18.33 9.92
C LEU A 141 -24.43 17.80 9.02
N PRO A 142 -24.18 17.51 7.73
CA PRO A 142 -25.18 16.91 6.86
C PRO A 142 -25.35 15.42 7.19
N LYS A 143 -26.46 14.81 6.75
CA LYS A 143 -26.64 13.36 6.87
C LYS A 143 -25.78 12.59 5.87
N GLN A 144 -25.56 13.18 4.70
CA GLN A 144 -24.85 12.56 3.59
C GLN A 144 -23.95 13.61 2.92
N LEU A 145 -22.78 13.17 2.50
CA LEU A 145 -21.84 13.89 1.64
C LEU A 145 -21.61 13.04 0.39
N GLU A 146 -21.91 13.60 -0.77
CA GLU A 146 -21.66 12.97 -2.06
C GLU A 146 -20.47 13.64 -2.74
N ILE A 147 -19.51 12.85 -3.18
CA ILE A 147 -18.31 13.30 -3.88
C ILE A 147 -18.27 12.62 -5.24
N THR A 148 -18.25 13.42 -6.29
CA THR A 148 -18.18 12.93 -7.67
C THR A 148 -16.89 13.38 -8.32
N ALA A 149 -16.15 12.43 -8.93
CA ALA A 149 -14.97 12.70 -9.74
C ALA A 149 -15.22 12.28 -11.18
N GLU A 150 -15.08 13.22 -12.11
CA GLU A 150 -15.34 13.00 -13.54
C GLU A 150 -14.10 13.32 -14.40
N GLY A 151 -14.03 12.67 -15.57
CA GLY A 151 -12.95 12.84 -16.52
C GLY A 151 -11.78 11.90 -16.27
N GLU A 152 -10.56 12.35 -16.56
CA GLU A 152 -9.35 11.54 -16.39
C GLU A 152 -9.18 11.08 -14.94
N ILE A 153 -9.44 11.96 -13.98
CA ILE A 153 -9.38 11.62 -12.54
C ILE A 153 -10.40 10.56 -12.15
N GLY A 154 -11.54 10.46 -12.84
CA GLY A 154 -12.59 9.47 -12.60
C GLY A 154 -12.19 8.03 -13.00
N GLN A 155 -11.04 7.83 -13.65
CA GLN A 155 -10.54 6.51 -14.05
C GLN A 155 -9.75 5.80 -12.95
N TYR A 156 -9.35 6.53 -11.92
CA TYR A 156 -8.50 6.05 -10.82
C TYR A 156 -9.32 5.81 -9.56
N ASP A 157 -8.69 5.21 -8.58
CA ASP A 157 -9.26 5.10 -7.23
C ASP A 157 -9.28 6.49 -6.57
N ASN A 158 -10.48 7.02 -6.39
CA ASN A 158 -10.72 8.40 -5.94
C ASN A 158 -10.85 8.55 -4.42
N ARG A 159 -10.65 7.48 -3.64
CA ARG A 159 -10.75 7.54 -2.17
C ARG A 159 -9.88 8.63 -1.56
N ILE A 160 -8.72 8.91 -2.16
CA ILE A 160 -7.84 9.99 -1.67
C ILE A 160 -8.47 11.37 -1.84
N LEU A 161 -9.27 11.61 -2.88
CA LEU A 161 -10.01 12.86 -3.06
C LEU A 161 -11.10 12.98 -1.99
N THR A 162 -11.81 11.89 -1.70
CA THR A 162 -12.76 11.82 -0.59
C THR A 162 -12.11 12.15 0.75
N LEU A 163 -10.93 11.57 1.03
CA LEU A 163 -10.17 11.88 2.25
C LEU A 163 -9.79 13.35 2.32
N SER A 164 -9.43 13.97 1.18
CA SER A 164 -9.11 15.40 1.10
C SER A 164 -10.34 16.26 1.38
N VAL A 165 -11.49 15.92 0.80
CA VAL A 165 -12.76 16.60 1.06
C VAL A 165 -13.13 16.50 2.55
N LEU A 166 -13.04 15.33 3.15
CA LEU A 166 -13.34 15.12 4.57
C LEU A 166 -12.38 15.90 5.47
N LYS A 167 -11.08 15.92 5.14
CA LYS A 167 -10.09 16.73 5.87
C LYS A 167 -10.48 18.20 5.87
N GLY A 168 -10.84 18.76 4.71
CA GLY A 168 -11.27 20.16 4.61
C GLY A 168 -12.60 20.43 5.31
N PHE A 169 -13.57 19.51 5.18
CA PHE A 169 -14.87 19.60 5.80
C PHE A 169 -14.78 19.65 7.32
N PHE A 170 -14.15 18.65 7.93
CA PHE A 170 -13.99 18.59 9.39
C PHE A 170 -12.99 19.62 9.91
N GLY A 171 -11.95 19.96 9.14
CA GLY A 171 -11.01 21.02 9.51
C GLY A 171 -11.64 22.41 9.62
N SER A 172 -12.79 22.63 8.94
CA SER A 172 -13.57 23.87 9.05
C SER A 172 -14.62 23.83 10.16
N MET A 173 -14.91 22.66 10.74
CA MET A 173 -15.97 22.46 11.74
C MET A 173 -15.45 22.03 13.12
N SER A 174 -14.18 21.67 13.23
CA SER A 174 -13.56 21.13 14.45
C SER A 174 -12.42 22.01 14.90
N ASP A 175 -12.27 22.19 16.21
CA ASP A 175 -11.09 22.81 16.82
C ASP A 175 -9.91 21.82 16.92
N GLU A 176 -10.16 20.54 16.74
CA GLU A 176 -9.11 19.51 16.75
C GLU A 176 -8.39 19.44 15.39
N PRO A 177 -7.07 19.16 15.38
CA PRO A 177 -6.33 18.98 14.15
C PRO A 177 -6.88 17.82 13.31
N VAL A 178 -7.24 18.10 12.06
CA VAL A 178 -7.77 17.10 11.13
C VAL A 178 -6.72 16.73 10.09
N SER A 179 -6.56 15.43 9.85
CA SER A 179 -5.62 14.84 8.92
C SER A 179 -6.29 13.81 8.02
N TYR A 180 -5.59 13.34 7.00
CA TYR A 180 -6.05 12.20 6.16
C TYR A 180 -6.32 10.92 6.96
N VAL A 181 -5.69 10.77 8.12
CA VAL A 181 -5.78 9.58 8.98
C VAL A 181 -7.04 9.60 9.85
N ASN A 182 -7.34 10.74 10.50
CA ASN A 182 -8.45 10.81 11.45
C ASN A 182 -9.79 11.27 10.82
N ALA A 183 -9.77 11.96 9.68
CA ALA A 183 -10.98 12.45 9.02
C ALA A 183 -12.03 11.34 8.75
N PRO A 184 -11.67 10.13 8.26
CA PRO A 184 -12.63 9.05 8.08
C PRO A 184 -13.27 8.58 9.39
N GLN A 185 -12.49 8.53 10.47
CA GLN A 185 -13.01 8.14 11.78
C GLN A 185 -13.94 9.22 12.35
N MET A 186 -13.64 10.50 12.13
CA MET A 186 -14.53 11.62 12.50
C MET A 186 -15.86 11.50 11.76
N ALA A 187 -15.84 11.22 10.45
CA ALA A 187 -17.05 11.01 9.65
C ALA A 187 -17.89 9.85 10.20
N LYS A 188 -17.25 8.72 10.50
CA LYS A 188 -17.92 7.56 11.08
C LYS A 188 -18.54 7.86 12.45
N ASN A 189 -17.78 8.52 13.33
CA ASN A 189 -18.25 8.89 14.67
C ASN A 189 -19.43 9.87 14.61
N ALA A 190 -19.42 10.75 13.61
CA ALA A 190 -20.48 11.73 13.37
C ALA A 190 -21.72 11.13 12.65
N GLY A 191 -21.66 9.88 12.21
CA GLY A 191 -22.74 9.23 11.46
C GLY A 191 -22.95 9.80 10.05
N LEU A 192 -21.91 10.43 9.48
CA LEU A 192 -21.94 10.99 8.13
C LEU A 192 -21.87 9.86 7.09
N GLU A 193 -22.91 9.74 6.27
CA GLU A 193 -22.91 8.85 5.11
C GLU A 193 -22.07 9.46 3.98
N ILE A 194 -21.11 8.71 3.46
CA ILE A 194 -20.24 9.14 2.35
C ILE A 194 -20.63 8.33 1.12
N ARG A 195 -20.90 9.03 0.02
CA ARG A 195 -21.17 8.41 -1.28
C ARG A 195 -20.15 8.90 -2.29
N GLU A 196 -19.46 7.96 -2.91
CA GLU A 196 -18.44 8.21 -3.94
C GLU A 196 -19.00 7.82 -5.31
N THR A 197 -18.83 8.68 -6.28
CA THR A 197 -19.21 8.43 -7.67
C THR A 197 -18.03 8.77 -8.58
N SER A 198 -17.77 7.91 -9.56
CA SER A 198 -16.70 8.10 -10.54
C SER A 198 -17.24 7.94 -11.95
N SER A 199 -16.82 8.83 -12.86
CA SER A 199 -17.14 8.75 -14.28
C SER A 199 -15.91 9.07 -15.12
N ARG A 200 -15.72 8.32 -16.22
CA ARG A 200 -14.68 8.61 -17.22
C ARG A 200 -15.02 9.79 -18.09
N ASP A 201 -16.29 10.10 -18.21
CA ASP A 201 -16.78 11.20 -19.04
C ASP A 201 -17.08 12.42 -18.19
N SER A 202 -16.60 13.58 -18.62
CA SER A 202 -16.96 14.88 -18.08
C SER A 202 -17.54 15.75 -19.20
N ARG A 203 -18.72 16.35 -18.97
CA ARG A 203 -19.46 17.01 -20.04
C ARG A 203 -18.82 18.29 -20.57
N ASN A 204 -18.12 19.05 -19.76
CA ASN A 204 -17.62 20.38 -20.11
C ASN A 204 -16.18 20.65 -19.66
N PHE A 205 -15.53 19.74 -18.97
CA PHE A 205 -14.22 19.91 -18.37
C PHE A 205 -13.35 18.67 -18.62
N VAL A 206 -12.05 18.83 -18.61
CA VAL A 206 -11.11 17.69 -18.66
C VAL A 206 -11.26 16.86 -17.40
N ASN A 207 -11.39 17.54 -16.25
CA ASN A 207 -11.62 16.92 -14.93
C ASN A 207 -12.59 17.79 -14.13
N LEU A 208 -13.46 17.16 -13.35
CA LEU A 208 -14.40 17.82 -12.48
C LEU A 208 -14.50 17.08 -11.14
N ILE A 209 -14.52 17.85 -10.05
CA ILE A 209 -14.84 17.38 -8.70
C ILE A 209 -16.09 18.14 -8.24
N THR A 210 -17.10 17.39 -7.86
CA THR A 210 -18.34 17.96 -7.32
C THR A 210 -18.63 17.36 -5.97
#